data_79e7abca10a0b9adf0610f0fa452ffeb
#
_entry.id   79e7abca10a0b9adf0610f0fa452ffeb
#
_cell.length_a   1.000
_cell.length_b   1.000
_cell.length_c   1.000
_cell.angle_alpha   90.00
_cell.angle_beta   90.00
_cell.angle_gamma   90.00
#
_symmetry.space_group_name_H-M   'P 1'
#
loop_
_entity.id
_entity.type
_entity.pdbx_description
1 polymer ?
#
loop_
_entity_poly.entity_id
_entity_poly.type
_entity_poly.pdbx_seq_one_letter_code
_entity_poly.pdbx_strand_id
1 'polypeptide(L)'
;FFKGLQLWKHRRQADKANALHINVFPPGWGSFLLLTAAILGLIITPRALASQTALDRGVTELIGATRVQPQAFRAQVRPEERSLVDWVRTLNVYPEPDAYTGQKVKVQGFVIHQPNVSQEYIFLARFILTCCAADAYPVGLPVQLPSSSRQQYPPDTWLEVEGQMTTQTIGEKRQLTIAANSLKKIPQPQNPYSY
;
A
#
# COMPACT_ATOMS: atom_id res chain seq x y z
N PHE A 1 52.52 0.62 34.89
CA PHE A 1 52.42 1.91 34.17
C PHE A 1 52.85 1.79 32.67
N PHE A 2 53.86 1.00 32.33
CA PHE A 2 54.36 0.88 30.96
C PHE A 2 53.44 0.17 29.96
N LYS A 3 52.61 -0.80 30.37
CA LYS A 3 51.67 -1.53 29.51
C LYS A 3 50.51 -0.66 29.03
N GLY A 4 50.07 0.31 29.84
CA GLY A 4 48.96 1.21 29.49
C GLY A 4 49.33 2.19 28.36
N LEU A 5 50.59 2.64 28.31
CA LEU A 5 51.09 3.57 27.29
C LEU A 5 51.26 2.89 25.92
N GLN A 6 51.60 1.60 25.88
CA GLN A 6 51.71 0.86 24.62
C GLN A 6 50.32 0.59 23.99
N LEU A 7 49.31 0.28 24.81
CA LEU A 7 47.94 0.08 24.34
C LEU A 7 47.33 1.38 23.79
N TRP A 8 47.65 2.53 24.37
CA TRP A 8 47.22 3.83 23.91
C TRP A 8 47.87 4.23 22.57
N LYS A 9 49.15 3.87 22.40
CA LYS A 9 49.89 4.11 21.15
C LYS A 9 49.40 3.22 20.01
N HIS A 10 49.04 1.96 20.29
CA HIS A 10 48.44 1.06 19.29
C HIS A 10 47.05 1.50 18.86
N ARG A 11 46.22 2.03 19.75
CA ARG A 11 44.93 2.61 19.40
C ARG A 11 45.07 3.79 18.43
N ARG A 12 46.04 4.69 18.65
CA ARG A 12 46.28 5.82 17.75
C ARG A 12 46.83 5.42 16.37
N GLN A 13 47.47 4.27 16.24
CA GLN A 13 47.91 3.76 14.95
C GLN A 13 46.81 3.03 14.19
N ALA A 14 45.90 2.36 14.88
CA ALA A 14 44.74 1.75 14.26
C ALA A 14 43.76 2.80 13.67
N ASP A 15 43.64 3.96 14.34
CA ASP A 15 42.83 5.08 13.83
C ASP A 15 43.40 5.71 12.56
N LYS A 16 44.72 5.62 12.34
CA LYS A 16 45.35 6.14 11.11
C LYS A 16 45.24 5.19 9.91
N ALA A 17 45.08 3.90 10.15
CA ALA A 17 44.92 2.92 9.06
C ALA A 17 43.48 2.96 8.47
N ASN A 18 42.47 3.42 9.23
CA ASN A 18 41.12 3.63 8.75
C ASN A 18 40.88 4.99 8.05
N ALA A 19 41.89 5.82 7.92
CA ALA A 19 41.81 7.16 7.33
C ALA A 19 41.82 7.19 5.79
N LEU A 20 41.76 6.04 5.13
CA LEU A 20 41.62 5.95 3.65
C LEU A 20 40.16 6.05 3.18
N HIS A 21 39.22 6.13 4.09
CA HIS A 21 37.86 6.55 3.72
C HIS A 21 37.86 8.06 3.54
N ILE A 22 37.46 8.50 2.35
CA ILE A 22 37.31 9.93 2.02
C ILE A 22 36.37 10.54 3.07
N ASN A 23 36.95 11.19 4.09
CA ASN A 23 36.17 11.96 5.06
C ASN A 23 35.71 13.25 4.38
N VAL A 24 34.54 13.20 3.75
CA VAL A 24 33.93 14.36 3.10
C VAL A 24 33.53 15.43 4.14
N PHE A 25 33.43 15.06 5.42
CA PHE A 25 33.04 15.95 6.49
C PHE A 25 34.12 16.14 7.55
N PRO A 26 34.20 17.32 8.18
CA PRO A 26 35.09 17.57 9.31
C PRO A 26 34.84 16.57 10.45
N PRO A 27 35.87 16.28 11.30
CA PRO A 27 35.70 15.34 12.42
C PRO A 27 34.60 15.80 13.37
N GLY A 28 33.67 14.89 13.69
CA GLY A 28 32.48 15.16 14.53
C GLY A 28 31.19 15.52 13.78
N TRP A 29 31.27 16.03 12.56
CA TRP A 29 30.07 16.41 11.78
C TRP A 29 29.23 15.20 11.37
N GLY A 30 29.88 14.07 11.08
CA GLY A 30 29.15 12.82 10.77
C GLY A 30 28.26 12.37 11.91
N SER A 31 28.78 12.40 13.16
CA SER A 31 28.00 12.05 14.35
C SER A 31 26.87 13.05 14.60
N PHE A 32 27.11 14.34 14.40
CA PHE A 32 26.10 15.37 14.55
C PHE A 32 24.94 15.19 13.52
N LEU A 33 25.29 14.95 12.25
CA LEU A 33 24.28 14.71 11.20
C LEU A 33 23.46 13.46 11.48
N LEU A 34 24.10 12.36 11.90
CA LEU A 34 23.38 11.14 12.28
C LEU A 34 22.44 11.35 13.46
N LEU A 35 22.91 12.05 14.49
CA LEU A 35 22.08 12.36 15.66
C LEU A 35 20.89 13.25 15.29
N THR A 36 21.14 14.27 14.47
CA THR A 36 20.08 15.16 13.97
C THR A 36 19.06 14.40 13.14
N ALA A 37 19.51 13.53 12.23
CA ALA A 37 18.62 12.69 11.42
C ALA A 37 17.81 11.71 12.29
N ALA A 38 18.42 11.13 13.32
CA ALA A 38 17.71 10.26 14.26
C ALA A 38 16.64 11.01 15.05
N ILE A 39 16.95 12.20 15.55
CA ILE A 39 15.99 13.04 16.29
C ILE A 39 14.85 13.48 15.35
N LEU A 40 15.17 13.92 14.14
CA LEU A 40 14.13 14.27 13.15
C LEU A 40 13.24 13.07 12.82
N GLY A 41 13.81 11.89 12.66
CA GLY A 41 13.04 10.65 12.41
C GLY A 41 12.11 10.26 13.57
N LEU A 42 12.45 10.62 14.80
CA LEU A 42 11.57 10.41 15.97
C LEU A 42 10.42 11.44 16.05
N ILE A 43 10.64 12.64 15.55
CA ILE A 43 9.64 13.72 15.58
C ILE A 43 8.66 13.61 14.41
N ILE A 44 9.13 13.17 13.23
CA ILE A 44 8.30 13.06 12.03
C ILE A 44 7.51 11.75 12.12
N THR A 45 6.21 11.89 12.33
CA THR A 45 5.28 10.73 12.29
C THR A 45 5.19 10.17 10.86
N PRO A 46 5.41 8.87 10.65
CA PRO A 46 5.26 8.26 9.34
C PRO A 46 3.79 8.36 8.89
N ARG A 47 3.59 8.77 7.65
CA ARG A 47 2.25 8.79 7.03
C ARG A 47 1.99 7.45 6.33
N ALA A 48 0.73 7.02 6.35
CA ALA A 48 0.32 5.87 5.55
C ALA A 48 0.54 6.14 4.05
N LEU A 49 0.76 5.08 3.30
CA LEU A 49 0.92 5.15 1.85
C LEU A 49 -0.37 5.72 1.22
N ALA A 50 -0.20 6.64 0.28
CA ALA A 50 -1.26 7.42 -0.33
C ALA A 50 -1.63 6.90 -1.73
N SER A 51 -2.74 7.41 -2.28
CA SER A 51 -3.25 7.09 -3.62
C SER A 51 -2.22 7.32 -4.73
N GLN A 52 -1.40 8.36 -4.63
CA GLN A 52 -0.32 8.61 -5.59
C GLN A 52 0.67 7.44 -5.63
N THR A 53 1.08 6.93 -4.47
CA THR A 53 1.98 5.77 -4.40
C THR A 53 1.32 4.53 -5.01
N ALA A 54 0.02 4.39 -4.87
CA ALA A 54 -0.72 3.28 -5.47
C ALA A 54 -0.76 3.39 -6.99
N LEU A 55 -0.95 4.59 -7.54
CA LEU A 55 -0.88 4.84 -8.99
C LEU A 55 0.51 4.55 -9.55
N ASP A 56 1.55 5.04 -8.88
CA ASP A 56 2.95 4.84 -9.31
C ASP A 56 3.38 3.37 -9.28
N ARG A 57 2.78 2.57 -8.39
CA ARG A 57 3.02 1.12 -8.27
C ARG A 57 2.08 0.26 -9.11
N GLY A 58 1.12 0.86 -9.84
CA GLY A 58 0.28 0.17 -10.80
C GLY A 58 -0.86 -0.65 -10.22
N VAL A 59 -1.89 -0.01 -9.66
CA VAL A 59 -3.08 -0.69 -9.08
C VAL A 59 -3.80 -1.60 -10.06
N THR A 60 -3.79 -1.27 -11.34
CA THR A 60 -4.54 -2.00 -12.38
C THR A 60 -3.79 -3.18 -13.00
N GLU A 61 -2.47 -3.12 -13.02
CA GLU A 61 -1.67 -4.19 -13.62
C GLU A 61 -1.55 -5.41 -12.70
N LEU A 62 -1.77 -5.21 -11.39
CA LEU A 62 -1.60 -6.23 -10.35
C LEU A 62 -2.80 -7.19 -10.23
N ILE A 63 -3.94 -6.91 -10.86
CA ILE A 63 -5.06 -7.87 -10.95
C ILE A 63 -4.63 -9.13 -11.77
N GLY A 64 -3.63 -8.99 -12.64
CA GLY A 64 -3.07 -10.12 -13.41
C GLY A 64 -1.72 -10.64 -12.93
N ALA A 65 -1.06 -9.98 -11.98
CA ALA A 65 0.34 -10.26 -11.61
C ALA A 65 0.57 -10.35 -10.09
N THR A 66 -0.47 -10.67 -9.30
CA THR A 66 -0.29 -10.76 -7.85
C THR A 66 0.66 -11.87 -7.46
N ARG A 67 1.76 -11.51 -6.82
CA ARG A 67 2.69 -12.42 -6.14
C ARG A 67 2.08 -13.13 -4.93
N VAL A 68 0.76 -13.00 -4.73
CA VAL A 68 0.04 -13.67 -3.64
C VAL A 68 -0.15 -15.11 -4.04
N GLN A 69 0.59 -16.01 -3.41
CA GLN A 69 0.33 -17.44 -3.53
C GLN A 69 -1.12 -17.72 -3.12
N PRO A 70 -1.87 -18.49 -3.93
CA PRO A 70 -3.24 -18.86 -3.60
C PRO A 70 -3.23 -19.67 -2.30
N GLN A 71 -3.75 -19.11 -1.22
CA GLN A 71 -4.04 -19.89 -0.03
C GLN A 71 -5.32 -20.68 -0.29
N ALA A 72 -5.14 -21.90 -0.83
CA ALA A 72 -6.23 -22.79 -1.28
C ALA A 72 -7.18 -23.29 -0.17
N PHE A 73 -6.95 -22.96 1.09
CA PHE A 73 -7.68 -23.52 2.23
C PHE A 73 -8.18 -22.48 3.25
N ARG A 74 -8.70 -21.33 2.80
CA ARG A 74 -9.58 -20.59 3.70
C ARG A 74 -11.00 -21.09 3.54
N ALA A 75 -11.64 -21.45 4.69
CA ALA A 75 -13.05 -21.75 4.77
C ALA A 75 -13.84 -20.75 3.91
N GLN A 76 -14.91 -21.21 3.23
CA GLN A 76 -15.74 -20.37 2.37
C GLN A 76 -16.33 -19.23 3.19
N VAL A 77 -15.61 -18.11 3.23
CA VAL A 77 -16.11 -16.87 3.82
C VAL A 77 -17.27 -16.40 2.96
N ARG A 78 -18.37 -16.04 3.59
CA ARG A 78 -19.53 -15.50 2.88
C ARG A 78 -19.11 -14.30 2.03
N PRO A 79 -19.67 -14.09 0.82
CA PRO A 79 -19.28 -12.99 -0.05
C PRO A 79 -19.29 -11.62 0.64
N GLU A 80 -20.32 -11.38 1.48
CA GLU A 80 -20.49 -10.14 2.23
C GLU A 80 -19.46 -9.91 3.36
N GLU A 81 -18.79 -10.97 3.81
CA GLU A 81 -17.77 -10.92 4.85
C GLU A 81 -16.34 -10.83 4.27
N ARG A 82 -16.20 -10.96 2.94
CA ARG A 82 -14.90 -10.87 2.28
C ARG A 82 -14.38 -9.45 2.31
N SER A 83 -13.12 -9.30 2.73
CA SER A 83 -12.41 -8.04 2.59
C SER A 83 -12.11 -7.72 1.11
N LEU A 84 -11.76 -6.47 0.81
CA LEU A 84 -11.31 -6.06 -0.53
C LEU A 84 -10.15 -6.95 -1.04
N VAL A 85 -9.23 -7.27 -0.15
CA VAL A 85 -8.07 -8.11 -0.46
C VAL A 85 -8.49 -9.55 -0.75
N ASP A 86 -9.45 -10.09 0.00
CA ASP A 86 -9.95 -11.45 -0.24
C ASP A 86 -10.69 -11.56 -1.58
N TRP A 87 -11.39 -10.52 -2.00
CA TRP A 87 -11.99 -10.45 -3.33
C TRP A 87 -10.94 -10.48 -4.44
N VAL A 88 -9.89 -9.67 -4.30
CA VAL A 88 -8.79 -9.67 -5.29
C VAL A 88 -8.06 -11.01 -5.30
N ARG A 89 -7.80 -11.61 -4.13
CA ARG A 89 -7.22 -12.96 -4.03
C ARG A 89 -8.09 -14.02 -4.70
N THR A 90 -9.41 -13.93 -4.52
CA THR A 90 -10.36 -14.86 -5.14
C THR A 90 -10.32 -14.75 -6.67
N LEU A 91 -10.27 -13.51 -7.21
CA LEU A 91 -10.11 -13.26 -8.65
C LEU A 91 -8.80 -13.80 -9.22
N ASN A 92 -7.71 -13.79 -8.43
CA ASN A 92 -6.44 -14.34 -8.89
C ASN A 92 -6.45 -15.87 -9.02
N VAL A 93 -7.28 -16.54 -8.21
CA VAL A 93 -7.44 -18.00 -8.30
C VAL A 93 -8.42 -18.37 -9.40
N TYR A 94 -9.50 -17.61 -9.53
CA TYR A 94 -10.57 -17.83 -10.52
C TYR A 94 -10.82 -16.50 -11.26
N PRO A 95 -10.09 -16.24 -12.35
CA PRO A 95 -10.06 -14.94 -13.03
C PRO A 95 -11.28 -14.69 -13.94
N GLU A 96 -12.41 -15.31 -13.67
CA GLU A 96 -13.66 -15.12 -14.42
C GLU A 96 -14.60 -14.17 -13.67
N PRO A 97 -14.70 -12.88 -14.09
CA PRO A 97 -15.51 -11.89 -13.37
C PRO A 97 -16.99 -12.24 -13.30
N ASP A 98 -17.55 -12.87 -14.33
CA ASP A 98 -18.98 -13.20 -14.37
C ASP A 98 -19.41 -14.17 -13.30
N ALA A 99 -18.51 -15.03 -12.84
CA ALA A 99 -18.79 -15.98 -11.77
C ALA A 99 -19.19 -15.31 -10.43
N TYR A 100 -18.88 -14.03 -10.30
CA TYR A 100 -19.14 -13.26 -9.07
C TYR A 100 -20.30 -12.27 -9.20
N THR A 101 -20.87 -12.13 -10.41
CA THR A 101 -21.96 -11.19 -10.66
C THR A 101 -23.16 -11.46 -9.75
N GLY A 102 -23.73 -10.39 -9.18
CA GLY A 102 -24.86 -10.45 -8.25
C GLY A 102 -24.49 -10.75 -6.80
N GLN A 103 -23.25 -11.14 -6.49
CA GLN A 103 -22.85 -11.36 -5.11
C GLN A 103 -22.80 -10.03 -4.33
N LYS A 104 -23.33 -10.06 -3.11
CA LYS A 104 -23.28 -8.90 -2.21
C LYS A 104 -21.84 -8.65 -1.74
N VAL A 105 -21.50 -7.39 -1.63
CA VAL A 105 -20.17 -6.95 -1.21
C VAL A 105 -20.26 -5.82 -0.21
N LYS A 106 -19.43 -5.89 0.83
CA LYS A 106 -19.18 -4.82 1.79
C LYS A 106 -17.70 -4.73 2.06
N VAL A 107 -17.06 -3.67 1.58
CA VAL A 107 -15.61 -3.51 1.62
C VAL A 107 -15.19 -2.12 2.03
N GLN A 108 -13.97 -2.01 2.56
CA GLN A 108 -13.37 -0.75 2.97
C GLN A 108 -12.03 -0.55 2.28
N GLY A 109 -11.76 0.69 1.88
CA GLY A 109 -10.50 1.07 1.25
C GLY A 109 -10.40 2.57 1.06
N PHE A 110 -9.29 3.02 0.50
CA PHE A 110 -9.10 4.41 0.12
C PHE A 110 -9.33 4.62 -1.38
N VAL A 111 -9.76 5.81 -1.72
CA VAL A 111 -10.11 6.20 -3.09
C VAL A 111 -8.86 6.51 -3.91
N ILE A 112 -8.86 6.01 -5.13
CA ILE A 112 -7.91 6.37 -6.17
C ILE A 112 -8.69 6.83 -7.41
N HIS A 113 -8.24 7.92 -8.02
CA HIS A 113 -8.71 8.37 -9.32
C HIS A 113 -7.72 7.94 -10.39
N GLN A 114 -8.04 6.92 -11.16
CA GLN A 114 -7.21 6.55 -12.28
C GLN A 114 -7.34 7.56 -13.43
N PRO A 115 -6.24 7.92 -14.08
CA PRO A 115 -6.29 8.66 -15.34
C PRO A 115 -7.00 7.81 -16.40
N ASN A 116 -7.65 8.45 -17.36
CA ASN A 116 -8.33 7.80 -18.49
C ASN A 116 -9.54 6.91 -18.15
N VAL A 117 -10.08 6.99 -16.94
CA VAL A 117 -11.31 6.33 -16.54
C VAL A 117 -12.44 7.34 -16.38
N SER A 118 -13.65 6.98 -16.79
CA SER A 118 -14.85 7.82 -16.70
C SER A 118 -15.08 8.34 -15.28
N GLN A 119 -15.71 9.51 -15.17
CA GLN A 119 -16.06 10.15 -13.89
C GLN A 119 -17.08 9.36 -13.07
N GLU A 120 -17.69 8.34 -13.64
CA GLU A 120 -18.63 7.43 -12.99
C GLU A 120 -17.95 6.38 -12.12
N TYR A 121 -16.63 6.26 -12.23
CA TYR A 121 -15.86 5.25 -11.52
C TYR A 121 -14.83 5.86 -10.60
N ILE A 122 -14.68 5.25 -9.44
CA ILE A 122 -13.53 5.38 -8.56
C ILE A 122 -12.88 4.01 -8.41
N PHE A 123 -11.63 3.95 -7.97
CA PHE A 123 -11.01 2.72 -7.52
C PHE A 123 -10.92 2.73 -6.01
N LEU A 124 -11.40 1.67 -5.39
CA LEU A 124 -11.24 1.43 -3.97
C LEU A 124 -10.05 0.50 -3.77
N ALA A 125 -9.05 0.92 -3.00
CA ALA A 125 -7.82 0.19 -2.86
C ALA A 125 -7.37 0.01 -1.41
N ARG A 126 -6.51 -0.98 -1.18
CA ARG A 126 -5.72 -1.18 0.04
C ARG A 126 -4.31 -1.58 -0.31
N PHE A 127 -3.35 -1.24 0.55
CA PHE A 127 -2.01 -1.76 0.43
C PHE A 127 -1.87 -3.09 1.18
N ILE A 128 -1.20 -4.03 0.53
CA ILE A 128 -0.74 -5.27 1.17
C ILE A 128 0.73 -5.10 1.51
N LEU A 129 1.09 -5.45 2.73
CA LEU A 129 2.47 -5.51 3.22
C LEU A 129 2.86 -6.96 3.44
N THR A 130 4.06 -7.36 3.00
CA THR A 130 4.63 -8.68 3.33
C THR A 130 5.68 -8.56 4.42
N CYS A 131 6.63 -7.65 4.30
CA CYS A 131 7.71 -7.48 5.30
C CYS A 131 7.95 -6.01 5.68
N CYS A 132 7.85 -5.07 4.77
CA CYS A 132 8.14 -3.66 5.02
C CYS A 132 7.45 -2.73 4.02
N ALA A 133 7.53 -1.41 4.25
CA ALA A 133 6.89 -0.43 3.37
C ALA A 133 7.44 -0.42 1.94
N ALA A 134 8.65 -0.94 1.72
CA ALA A 134 9.25 -1.00 0.39
C ALA A 134 8.58 -2.03 -0.52
N ASP A 135 8.05 -3.12 0.04
CA ASP A 135 7.36 -4.17 -0.70
C ASP A 135 5.83 -3.99 -0.74
N ALA A 136 5.32 -2.92 -0.14
CA ALA A 136 3.91 -2.62 -0.16
C ALA A 136 3.40 -2.49 -1.61
N TYR A 137 2.35 -3.23 -1.94
CA TYR A 137 1.70 -3.11 -3.24
C TYR A 137 0.21 -2.87 -3.07
N PRO A 138 -0.39 -2.03 -3.93
CA PRO A 138 -1.81 -1.73 -3.86
C PRO A 138 -2.62 -2.81 -4.56
N VAL A 139 -3.73 -3.18 -3.97
CA VAL A 139 -4.78 -3.99 -4.61
C VAL A 139 -6.10 -3.24 -4.53
N GLY A 140 -6.95 -3.41 -5.53
CA GLY A 140 -8.22 -2.68 -5.55
C GLY A 140 -9.19 -3.19 -6.58
N LEU A 141 -10.43 -2.69 -6.47
CA LEU A 141 -11.51 -2.95 -7.42
C LEU A 141 -12.12 -1.63 -7.87
N PRO A 142 -12.55 -1.53 -9.13
CA PRO A 142 -13.36 -0.42 -9.58
C PRO A 142 -14.73 -0.43 -8.89
N VAL A 143 -15.22 0.76 -8.59
CA VAL A 143 -16.53 1.00 -8.00
C VAL A 143 -17.29 1.93 -8.93
N GLN A 144 -18.43 1.47 -9.42
CA GLN A 144 -19.38 2.26 -10.17
C GLN A 144 -20.24 3.07 -9.22
N LEU A 145 -20.27 4.38 -9.40
CA LEU A 145 -21.02 5.30 -8.57
C LEU A 145 -22.50 5.35 -9.06
N PRO A 146 -23.49 5.34 -8.16
CA PRO A 146 -24.91 5.26 -8.57
C PRO A 146 -25.42 6.50 -9.30
N SER A 147 -24.95 7.70 -8.96
CA SER A 147 -25.39 8.96 -9.56
C SER A 147 -24.46 10.14 -9.29
N SER A 148 -23.36 9.94 -8.61
CA SER A 148 -22.45 10.99 -8.17
C SER A 148 -21.18 11.02 -9.02
N SER A 149 -20.63 12.21 -9.20
CA SER A 149 -19.31 12.35 -9.79
C SER A 149 -18.24 11.94 -8.78
N ARG A 150 -17.16 11.32 -9.24
CA ARG A 150 -15.99 10.97 -8.42
C ARG A 150 -15.38 12.15 -7.65
N GLN A 151 -15.71 13.39 -8.05
CA GLN A 151 -15.28 14.61 -7.36
C GLN A 151 -15.79 14.69 -5.90
N GLN A 152 -16.90 14.04 -5.57
CA GLN A 152 -17.40 13.96 -4.20
C GLN A 152 -16.52 13.08 -3.30
N TYR A 153 -15.71 12.23 -3.89
CA TYR A 153 -14.81 11.30 -3.21
C TYR A 153 -13.37 11.56 -3.65
N PRO A 154 -12.71 12.58 -3.09
CA PRO A 154 -11.33 12.90 -3.45
C PRO A 154 -10.38 11.73 -3.18
N PRO A 155 -9.23 11.65 -3.88
CA PRO A 155 -8.18 10.68 -3.58
C PRO A 155 -7.82 10.67 -2.09
N ASP A 156 -7.41 9.52 -1.58
CA ASP A 156 -7.06 9.25 -0.18
C ASP A 156 -8.24 9.28 0.81
N THR A 157 -9.46 9.56 0.34
CA THR A 157 -10.66 9.42 1.18
C THR A 157 -10.92 7.95 1.47
N TRP A 158 -11.08 7.60 2.75
CA TRP A 158 -11.48 6.25 3.13
C TRP A 158 -12.99 6.08 3.04
N LEU A 159 -13.40 5.02 2.36
CA LEU A 159 -14.79 4.67 2.17
C LEU A 159 -15.08 3.25 2.64
N GLU A 160 -16.28 3.07 3.20
CA GLU A 160 -16.97 1.80 3.27
C GLU A 160 -17.99 1.78 2.12
N VAL A 161 -17.89 0.78 1.27
CA VAL A 161 -18.73 0.60 0.07
C VAL A 161 -19.53 -0.67 0.22
N GLU A 162 -20.86 -0.53 0.09
CA GLU A 162 -21.80 -1.65 0.03
C GLU A 162 -22.48 -1.66 -1.34
N GLY A 163 -22.62 -2.85 -1.92
CA GLY A 163 -23.22 -2.99 -3.24
C GLY A 163 -23.29 -4.44 -3.71
N GLN A 164 -23.26 -4.60 -5.02
CA GLN A 164 -23.23 -5.90 -5.68
C GLN A 164 -22.07 -5.96 -6.67
N MET A 165 -21.50 -7.13 -6.81
CA MET A 165 -20.51 -7.38 -7.84
C MET A 165 -21.17 -7.43 -9.21
N THR A 166 -20.54 -6.81 -10.19
CA THR A 166 -20.95 -6.82 -11.59
C THR A 166 -19.71 -6.89 -12.48
N THR A 167 -19.87 -7.31 -13.71
CA THR A 167 -18.81 -7.27 -14.70
C THR A 167 -18.99 -6.06 -15.60
N GLN A 168 -17.96 -5.23 -15.71
CA GLN A 168 -17.98 -4.03 -16.57
C GLN A 168 -16.72 -4.00 -17.46
N THR A 169 -16.87 -3.40 -18.63
CA THR A 169 -15.72 -3.09 -19.47
C THR A 169 -15.28 -1.66 -19.22
N ILE A 170 -14.14 -1.50 -18.57
CA ILE A 170 -13.56 -0.18 -18.26
C ILE A 170 -12.28 -0.03 -19.08
N GLY A 171 -12.29 0.95 -20.00
CA GLY A 171 -11.29 1.01 -21.06
C GLY A 171 -11.43 -0.19 -21.99
N GLU A 172 -10.37 -0.94 -22.21
CA GLU A 172 -10.36 -2.14 -23.05
C GLU A 172 -10.44 -3.46 -22.24
N LYS A 173 -10.52 -3.37 -20.90
CA LYS A 173 -10.45 -4.53 -20.01
C LYS A 173 -11.82 -4.81 -19.38
N ARG A 174 -12.27 -6.07 -19.53
CA ARG A 174 -13.42 -6.60 -18.81
C ARG A 174 -12.98 -6.99 -17.41
N GLN A 175 -13.62 -6.44 -16.39
CA GLN A 175 -13.21 -6.62 -15.01
C GLN A 175 -14.38 -6.61 -14.03
N LEU A 176 -14.16 -7.25 -12.89
CA LEU A 176 -15.10 -7.25 -11.78
C LEU A 176 -15.16 -5.84 -11.18
N THR A 177 -16.38 -5.35 -11.02
CA THR A 177 -16.69 -3.99 -10.57
C THR A 177 -17.74 -4.05 -9.47
N ILE A 178 -17.65 -3.15 -8.50
CA ILE A 178 -18.66 -3.00 -7.48
C ILE A 178 -19.71 -1.98 -7.97
N ALA A 179 -20.94 -2.42 -8.23
CA ALA A 179 -22.07 -1.52 -8.39
C ALA A 179 -22.49 -1.04 -6.99
N ALA A 180 -22.11 0.18 -6.64
CA ALA A 180 -22.31 0.69 -5.30
C ALA A 180 -23.76 1.09 -5.07
N ASN A 181 -24.34 0.62 -3.97
CA ASN A 181 -25.64 1.05 -3.45
C ASN A 181 -25.45 2.12 -2.35
N SER A 182 -24.37 2.00 -1.57
CA SER A 182 -24.06 2.91 -0.47
C SER A 182 -22.56 3.17 -0.41
N LEU A 183 -22.18 4.43 -0.23
CA LEU A 183 -20.81 4.88 -0.02
C LEU A 183 -20.76 5.76 1.22
N LYS A 184 -20.08 5.30 2.25
CA LYS A 184 -19.94 6.00 3.52
C LYS A 184 -18.49 6.40 3.72
N LYS A 185 -18.24 7.71 3.94
CA LYS A 185 -16.91 8.18 4.35
C LYS A 185 -16.61 7.71 5.77
N ILE A 186 -15.47 7.10 5.96
CA ILE A 186 -14.99 6.63 7.25
C ILE A 186 -13.63 7.25 7.57
N PRO A 187 -13.25 7.39 8.84
CA PRO A 187 -11.88 7.74 9.18
C PRO A 187 -10.92 6.63 8.72
N GLN A 188 -9.67 7.01 8.50
CA GLN A 188 -8.63 6.01 8.21
C GLN A 188 -8.57 4.99 9.35
N PRO A 189 -8.63 3.68 9.06
CA PRO A 189 -8.50 2.64 10.08
C PRO A 189 -7.16 2.73 10.80
N GLN A 190 -7.09 2.29 12.05
CA GLN A 190 -5.84 2.21 12.81
C GLN A 190 -4.81 1.33 12.09
N ASN A 191 -5.27 0.26 11.44
CA ASN A 191 -4.45 -0.53 10.54
C ASN A 191 -4.91 -0.34 9.08
N PRO A 192 -4.27 0.57 8.32
CA PRO A 192 -4.64 0.85 6.94
C PRO A 192 -4.13 -0.21 5.95
N TYR A 193 -3.31 -1.14 6.40
CA TYR A 193 -2.70 -2.19 5.60
C TYR A 193 -3.38 -3.54 5.78
N SER A 194 -3.12 -4.44 4.84
CA SER A 194 -3.48 -5.87 4.92
C SER A 194 -2.21 -6.72 4.81
N TYR A 195 -2.25 -7.96 5.30
CA TYR A 195 -1.11 -8.87 5.35
C TYR A 195 -1.45 -10.19 4.65
#